data_73afae9f1f5b0fc7f2e159734e38bdd8
#
_entry.id   73afae9f1f5b0fc7f2e159734e38bdd8
#
_cell.length_a   1.000
_cell.length_b   1.000
_cell.length_c   1.000
_cell.angle_alpha   90.00
_cell.angle_beta   90.00
_cell.angle_gamma   90.00
#
_symmetry.space_group_name_H-M   'P 1'
#
loop_
_entity.id
_entity.type
_entity.pdbx_description
1 polymer ?
#
loop_
_entity_poly.entity_id
_entity_poly.type
_entity_poly.pdbx_seq_one_letter_code
_entity_poly.pdbx_strand_id
1 'polypeptide(L)'
;MIWCVEDDPSIRDIEVYALRSTGFEALGFEDGADFWQALLTTPQRPTLIVLDVMLPGLDGMELLRRMRASATLRRIPVVMATAKGAEYDKIQGLDLGADYYLAKPFGVMELVSCVKAVLRRCRTEQEPVLRAGGIVLHPEERIVTVEGQRVTLTYKEFELLRLFLSHPGIAFTRDQLFNEIWGMDYCGETRTVDMHIRTLRQKLGSCGSMIQTVRNVGYRLEVGA
;
A
#
# COMPACT_ATOMS: atom_id res chain seq x y z
N MET A 1 16.17 -3.46 2.79
CA MET A 1 17.26 -2.46 2.74
C MET A 1 16.67 -1.11 2.32
N ILE A 2 17.00 -0.02 3.03
CA ILE A 2 16.61 1.37 2.69
C ILE A 2 17.77 2.03 1.95
N TRP A 3 17.50 2.81 0.92
CA TRP A 3 18.53 3.58 0.23
C TRP A 3 18.32 5.06 0.49
N CYS A 4 19.41 5.76 0.88
CA CYS A 4 19.46 7.20 1.12
C CYS A 4 20.30 7.85 0.02
N VAL A 5 19.73 8.85 -0.66
CA VAL A 5 20.39 9.60 -1.74
C VAL A 5 20.52 11.04 -1.29
N GLU A 6 21.72 11.44 -0.94
CA GLU A 6 22.07 12.71 -0.31
C GLU A 6 23.50 13.09 -0.66
N ASP A 7 23.73 14.29 -1.18
CA ASP A 7 25.05 14.74 -1.62
C ASP A 7 25.95 15.18 -0.45
N ASP A 8 25.34 15.75 0.60
CA ASP A 8 26.11 16.09 1.81
C ASP A 8 26.50 14.83 2.59
N PRO A 9 27.82 14.53 2.70
CA PRO A 9 28.29 13.31 3.36
C PRO A 9 27.90 13.26 4.84
N SER A 10 27.83 14.39 5.53
CA SER A 10 27.50 14.44 6.96
C SER A 10 26.04 14.10 7.19
N ILE A 11 25.13 14.63 6.34
CA ILE A 11 23.70 14.32 6.40
C ILE A 11 23.47 12.86 6.03
N ARG A 12 24.06 12.40 4.94
CA ARG A 12 23.96 11.01 4.47
C ARG A 12 24.43 10.00 5.53
N ASP A 13 25.57 10.26 6.18
CA ASP A 13 26.08 9.39 7.23
C ASP A 13 25.16 9.34 8.44
N ILE A 14 24.58 10.47 8.84
CA ILE A 14 23.61 10.56 9.94
C ILE A 14 22.33 9.77 9.57
N GLU A 15 21.81 9.92 8.36
CA GLU A 15 20.62 9.19 7.90
C GLU A 15 20.84 7.68 7.93
N VAL A 16 21.94 7.21 7.31
CA VAL A 16 22.31 5.80 7.27
C VAL A 16 22.54 5.24 8.67
N TYR A 17 23.27 5.97 9.52
CA TYR A 17 23.50 5.58 10.91
C TYR A 17 22.18 5.47 11.70
N ALA A 18 21.31 6.46 11.58
CA ALA A 18 20.02 6.49 12.27
C ALA A 18 19.13 5.28 11.90
N LEU A 19 19.08 4.97 10.63
CA LEU A 19 18.30 3.84 10.14
C LEU A 19 18.89 2.51 10.61
N ARG A 20 20.23 2.36 10.55
CA ARG A 20 20.92 1.15 11.01
C ARG A 20 20.78 0.93 12.51
N SER A 21 20.89 1.99 13.31
CA SER A 21 20.74 1.91 14.77
C SER A 21 19.34 1.50 15.22
N THR A 22 18.34 1.65 14.36
CA THR A 22 16.95 1.25 14.62
C THR A 22 16.54 -0.07 13.96
N GLY A 23 17.54 -0.85 13.48
CA GLY A 23 17.36 -2.21 12.98
C GLY A 23 17.05 -2.33 11.49
N PHE A 24 17.18 -1.24 10.72
CA PHE A 24 17.09 -1.31 9.27
C PHE A 24 18.47 -1.56 8.64
N GLU A 25 18.50 -2.28 7.52
CA GLU A 25 19.64 -2.21 6.61
C GLU A 25 19.53 -0.93 5.78
N ALA A 26 20.60 -0.13 5.69
CA ALA A 26 20.62 1.11 4.95
C ALA A 26 21.91 1.27 4.15
N LEU A 27 21.79 1.89 2.95
CA LEU A 27 22.89 2.19 2.03
C LEU A 27 22.76 3.65 1.57
N GLY A 28 23.86 4.41 1.54
CA GLY A 28 23.92 5.78 1.07
C GLY A 28 24.49 5.90 -0.33
N PHE A 29 23.96 6.85 -1.12
CA PHE A 29 24.46 7.28 -2.43
C PHE A 29 24.71 8.79 -2.37
N GLU A 30 25.81 9.25 -2.98
CA GLU A 30 26.17 10.67 -2.96
C GLU A 30 25.61 11.46 -4.14
N ASP A 31 25.22 10.77 -5.21
CA ASP A 31 24.66 11.40 -6.38
C ASP A 31 23.52 10.60 -7.02
N GLY A 32 22.73 11.29 -7.83
CA GLY A 32 21.56 10.69 -8.49
C GLY A 32 21.94 9.73 -9.63
N ALA A 33 23.09 9.86 -10.24
CA ALA A 33 23.50 9.04 -11.38
C ALA A 33 23.94 7.66 -10.91
N ASP A 34 24.77 7.58 -9.88
CA ASP A 34 25.20 6.32 -9.24
C ASP A 34 24.02 5.59 -8.61
N PHE A 35 23.14 6.33 -7.93
CA PHE A 35 21.88 5.77 -7.42
C PHE A 35 21.04 5.16 -8.54
N TRP A 36 20.83 5.91 -9.64
CA TRP A 36 20.02 5.44 -10.76
C TRP A 36 20.62 4.18 -11.41
N GLN A 37 21.93 4.19 -11.62
CA GLN A 37 22.64 3.02 -12.18
C GLN A 37 22.52 1.80 -11.25
N ALA A 38 22.71 1.99 -9.96
CA ALA A 38 22.53 0.93 -8.95
C ALA A 38 21.10 0.40 -8.95
N LEU A 39 20.09 1.29 -9.04
CA LEU A 39 18.69 0.93 -9.07
C LEU A 39 18.32 0.08 -10.29
N LEU A 40 18.99 0.27 -11.43
CA LEU A 40 18.75 -0.52 -12.65
C LEU A 40 19.46 -1.87 -12.64
N THR A 41 20.65 -1.96 -12.04
CA THR A 41 21.53 -3.13 -12.14
C THR A 41 21.44 -4.09 -10.96
N THR A 42 21.08 -3.60 -9.77
CA THR A 42 21.06 -4.44 -8.56
C THR A 42 19.84 -5.36 -8.55
N PRO A 43 20.03 -6.68 -8.37
CA PRO A 43 18.92 -7.63 -8.31
C PRO A 43 18.01 -7.38 -7.11
N GLN A 44 18.57 -6.96 -5.99
CA GLN A 44 17.85 -6.73 -4.73
C GLN A 44 17.38 -5.27 -4.64
N ARG A 45 16.12 -5.04 -4.88
CA ARG A 45 15.51 -3.71 -4.84
C ARG A 45 15.42 -3.16 -3.42
N PRO A 46 15.56 -1.83 -3.23
CA PRO A 46 15.29 -1.23 -1.94
C PRO A 46 13.82 -1.36 -1.56
N THR A 47 13.56 -1.48 -0.26
CA THR A 47 12.20 -1.50 0.30
C THR A 47 11.62 -0.10 0.49
N LEU A 48 12.48 0.92 0.53
CA LEU A 48 12.14 2.34 0.59
C LEU A 48 13.38 3.15 0.18
N ILE A 49 13.14 4.32 -0.40
CA ILE A 49 14.17 5.30 -0.76
C ILE A 49 13.90 6.59 0.00
N VAL A 50 14.94 7.13 0.66
CA VAL A 50 14.99 8.52 1.12
C VAL A 50 15.78 9.28 0.06
N LEU A 51 15.17 10.30 -0.55
CA LEU A 51 15.70 10.96 -1.74
C LEU A 51 15.71 12.47 -1.54
N ASP A 52 16.89 13.06 -1.56
CA ASP A 52 17.00 14.52 -1.60
C ASP A 52 16.44 15.08 -2.91
N VAL A 53 15.71 16.17 -2.82
CA VAL A 53 15.25 16.93 -3.99
C VAL A 53 16.43 17.58 -4.68
N MET A 54 17.35 18.17 -3.92
CA MET A 54 18.43 19.00 -4.45
C MET A 54 19.74 18.23 -4.61
N LEU A 55 19.77 17.31 -5.57
CA LEU A 55 20.99 16.58 -5.92
C LEU A 55 21.73 17.25 -7.08
N PRO A 56 23.07 17.23 -7.10
CA PRO A 56 23.83 17.70 -8.25
C PRO A 56 23.60 16.84 -9.48
N GLY A 57 23.49 17.48 -10.64
CA GLY A 57 23.33 16.79 -11.93
C GLY A 57 21.93 16.27 -12.16
N LEU A 58 21.60 15.09 -11.70
CA LEU A 58 20.28 14.48 -11.84
C LEU A 58 19.49 14.66 -10.53
N ASP A 59 18.57 15.62 -10.56
CA ASP A 59 17.79 16.01 -9.37
C ASP A 59 16.78 14.94 -8.92
N GLY A 60 16.39 15.01 -7.64
CA GLY A 60 15.50 14.04 -7.02
C GLY A 60 14.10 14.01 -7.62
N MET A 61 13.59 15.13 -8.13
CA MET A 61 12.27 15.20 -8.76
C MET A 61 12.25 14.44 -10.10
N GLU A 62 13.32 14.60 -10.89
CA GLU A 62 13.49 13.85 -12.14
C GLU A 62 13.68 12.37 -11.90
N LEU A 63 14.44 11.99 -10.86
CA LEU A 63 14.58 10.59 -10.42
C LEU A 63 13.22 9.98 -10.05
N LEU A 64 12.44 10.69 -9.23
CA LEU A 64 11.09 10.26 -8.85
C LEU A 64 10.21 10.06 -10.09
N ARG A 65 10.21 11.02 -11.02
CA ARG A 65 9.43 10.94 -12.28
C ARG A 65 9.79 9.69 -13.08
N ARG A 66 11.10 9.42 -13.26
CA ARG A 66 11.58 8.21 -13.95
C ARG A 66 11.17 6.92 -13.25
N MET A 67 11.26 6.90 -11.92
CA MET A 67 10.80 5.74 -11.13
C MET A 67 9.31 5.47 -11.32
N ARG A 68 8.46 6.51 -11.27
CA ARG A 68 7.01 6.38 -11.44
C ARG A 68 6.59 6.01 -12.85
N ALA A 69 7.37 6.38 -13.87
CA ALA A 69 7.17 5.94 -15.26
C ALA A 69 7.54 4.46 -15.49
N SER A 70 8.37 3.87 -14.62
CA SER A 70 8.82 2.48 -14.76
C SER A 70 7.82 1.49 -14.14
N ALA A 71 7.40 0.48 -14.90
CA ALA A 71 6.49 -0.56 -14.41
C ALA A 71 7.06 -1.35 -13.20
N THR A 72 8.39 -1.49 -13.13
CA THR A 72 9.08 -2.26 -12.08
C THR A 72 9.47 -1.44 -10.86
N LEU A 73 9.67 -0.11 -11.02
CA LEU A 73 10.17 0.77 -9.96
C LEU A 73 9.05 1.62 -9.32
N ARG A 74 7.94 1.83 -10.01
CA ARG A 74 6.84 2.73 -9.58
C ARG A 74 6.25 2.40 -8.21
N ARG A 75 6.41 1.16 -7.74
CA ARG A 75 5.89 0.68 -6.44
C ARG A 75 6.87 0.86 -5.29
N ILE A 76 8.12 1.23 -5.55
CA ILE A 76 9.09 1.47 -4.47
C ILE A 76 8.70 2.76 -3.77
N PRO A 77 8.43 2.73 -2.45
CA PRO A 77 8.06 3.93 -1.72
C PRO A 77 9.24 4.91 -1.63
N VAL A 78 8.92 6.19 -1.79
CA VAL A 78 9.90 7.29 -1.79
C VAL A 78 9.50 8.35 -0.77
N VAL A 79 10.40 8.62 0.16
CA VAL A 79 10.38 9.77 1.06
C VAL A 79 11.28 10.84 0.46
N MET A 80 10.70 11.97 0.04
CA MET A 80 11.49 13.10 -0.46
C MET A 80 11.99 13.94 0.71
N ALA A 81 13.31 14.23 0.75
CA ALA A 81 13.90 15.21 1.66
C ALA A 81 14.03 16.55 0.92
N THR A 82 13.57 17.65 1.52
CA THR A 82 13.58 18.95 0.84
C THR A 82 13.87 20.10 1.81
N ALA A 83 14.47 21.18 1.33
CA ALA A 83 14.69 22.38 2.13
C ALA A 83 13.36 23.00 2.61
N LYS A 84 13.36 23.53 3.84
CA LYS A 84 12.20 24.19 4.44
C LYS A 84 11.83 25.43 3.63
N GLY A 85 10.61 25.48 3.07
CA GLY A 85 10.12 26.63 2.29
C GLY A 85 9.74 26.31 0.84
N ALA A 86 10.08 25.14 0.33
CA ALA A 86 9.68 24.68 -0.99
C ALA A 86 8.24 24.11 -0.97
N GLU A 87 7.25 24.94 -0.66
CA GLU A 87 5.83 24.54 -0.67
C GLU A 87 5.39 24.08 -2.07
N TYR A 88 5.98 24.70 -3.10
CA TYR A 88 5.75 24.35 -4.49
C TYR A 88 6.32 22.96 -4.83
N ASP A 89 7.51 22.62 -4.33
CA ASP A 89 8.11 21.29 -4.55
C ASP A 89 7.32 20.19 -3.82
N LYS A 90 6.75 20.53 -2.66
CA LYS A 90 5.87 19.63 -1.90
C LYS A 90 4.60 19.24 -2.68
N ILE A 91 3.94 20.23 -3.30
CA ILE A 91 2.72 20.01 -4.09
C ILE A 91 3.07 19.22 -5.35
N GLN A 92 4.08 19.65 -6.10
CA GLN A 92 4.52 18.94 -7.33
C GLN A 92 4.95 17.50 -7.07
N GLY A 93 5.64 17.24 -5.98
CA GLY A 93 6.13 15.90 -5.74
C GLY A 93 5.07 14.95 -5.19
N LEU A 94 4.07 15.42 -4.43
CA LEU A 94 2.89 14.62 -4.09
C LEU A 94 2.10 14.26 -5.35
N ASP A 95 1.94 15.19 -6.28
CA ASP A 95 1.32 14.95 -7.59
C ASP A 95 2.15 13.98 -8.45
N LEU A 96 3.48 13.98 -8.31
CA LEU A 96 4.38 13.01 -8.95
C LEU A 96 4.38 11.65 -8.26
N GLY A 97 3.73 11.51 -7.09
CA GLY A 97 3.57 10.23 -6.39
C GLY A 97 4.66 9.91 -5.38
N ALA A 98 5.27 10.91 -4.71
CA ALA A 98 6.03 10.69 -3.50
C ALA A 98 5.12 10.22 -2.36
N ASP A 99 5.61 9.30 -1.53
CA ASP A 99 4.83 8.72 -0.43
C ASP A 99 4.86 9.61 0.83
N TYR A 100 5.90 10.42 0.96
CA TYR A 100 6.06 11.39 2.05
C TYR A 100 7.06 12.49 1.69
N TYR A 101 6.92 13.64 2.36
CA TYR A 101 7.86 14.77 2.30
C TYR A 101 8.40 15.10 3.68
N LEU A 102 9.73 15.10 3.82
CA LEU A 102 10.44 15.43 5.04
C LEU A 102 11.19 16.76 4.84
N ALA A 103 10.86 17.77 5.64
CA ALA A 103 11.45 19.10 5.49
C ALA A 103 12.79 19.20 6.25
N LYS A 104 13.87 19.56 5.56
CA LYS A 104 15.19 19.86 6.18
C LYS A 104 15.18 21.24 6.87
N PRO A 105 15.82 21.39 8.05
CA PRO A 105 16.47 20.34 8.83
C PRO A 105 15.46 19.48 9.61
N PHE A 106 15.63 18.18 9.61
CA PHE A 106 14.82 17.23 10.36
C PHE A 106 15.63 16.53 11.45
N GLY A 107 14.95 16.09 12.48
CA GLY A 107 15.55 15.29 13.52
C GLY A 107 15.71 13.82 13.11
N VAL A 108 16.76 13.17 13.63
CA VAL A 108 17.01 11.73 13.39
C VAL A 108 15.80 10.85 13.69
N MET A 109 15.11 11.12 14.80
CA MET A 109 13.90 10.38 15.19
C MET A 109 12.70 10.69 14.29
N GLU A 110 12.64 11.86 13.69
CA GLU A 110 11.63 12.24 12.72
C GLU A 110 11.78 11.43 11.43
N LEU A 111 13.01 11.33 10.90
CA LEU A 111 13.32 10.47 9.75
C LEU A 111 12.91 9.02 10.01
N VAL A 112 13.34 8.46 11.15
CA VAL A 112 13.01 7.07 11.51
C VAL A 112 11.51 6.85 11.64
N SER A 113 10.80 7.79 12.25
CA SER A 113 9.34 7.71 12.42
C SER A 113 8.61 7.81 11.09
N CYS A 114 9.06 8.70 10.21
CA CYS A 114 8.56 8.85 8.84
C CYS A 114 8.73 7.54 8.05
N VAL A 115 9.95 6.99 8.02
CA VAL A 115 10.27 5.73 7.33
C VAL A 115 9.40 4.59 7.85
N LYS A 116 9.25 4.45 9.19
CA LYS A 116 8.37 3.44 9.79
C LYS A 116 6.90 3.63 9.37
N ALA A 117 6.43 4.87 9.33
CA ALA A 117 5.05 5.17 8.94
C ALA A 117 4.78 4.83 7.47
N VAL A 118 5.71 5.20 6.56
CA VAL A 118 5.61 4.87 5.14
C VAL A 118 5.67 3.36 4.92
N LEU A 119 6.65 2.67 5.51
CA LEU A 119 6.76 1.20 5.39
C LEU A 119 5.54 0.48 5.95
N ARG A 120 4.95 0.96 7.04
CA ARG A 120 3.71 0.40 7.60
C ARG A 120 2.56 0.55 6.62
N ARG A 121 2.40 1.73 5.99
CA ARG A 121 1.38 2.00 4.97
C ARG A 121 1.57 1.11 3.75
N CYS A 122 2.80 1.02 3.23
CA CYS A 122 3.11 0.17 2.08
C CYS A 122 3.00 -1.34 2.38
N ARG A 123 3.22 -1.77 3.63
CA ARG A 123 2.90 -3.15 4.06
C ARG A 123 1.40 -3.42 4.07
N THR A 124 0.61 -2.39 4.35
CA THR A 124 -0.86 -2.48 4.28
C THR A 124 -1.35 -2.44 2.83
N GLU A 125 -0.57 -1.84 1.91
CA GLU A 125 -0.86 -1.80 0.47
C GLU A 125 -0.47 -3.11 -0.27
N GLN A 126 0.44 -3.90 0.25
CA GLN A 126 0.57 -5.31 -0.12
C GLN A 126 -0.42 -6.13 0.72
N GLU A 127 -1.71 -5.95 0.44
CA GLU A 127 -2.70 -6.80 1.07
C GLU A 127 -2.35 -8.27 0.78
N PRO A 128 -2.17 -9.09 1.82
CA PRO A 128 -1.83 -10.50 1.61
C PRO A 128 -2.91 -11.15 0.77
N VAL A 129 -2.52 -12.12 -0.04
CA VAL A 129 -3.48 -12.96 -0.75
C VAL A 129 -4.40 -13.61 0.29
N LEU A 130 -5.68 -13.24 0.25
CA LEU A 130 -6.68 -13.72 1.21
C LEU A 130 -7.18 -15.10 0.77
N ARG A 131 -7.27 -16.02 1.71
CA ARG A 131 -7.67 -17.40 1.43
C ARG A 131 -8.66 -17.90 2.46
N ALA A 132 -9.71 -18.61 1.99
CA ALA A 132 -10.64 -19.34 2.84
C ALA A 132 -11.27 -20.50 2.05
N GLY A 133 -11.08 -21.72 2.51
CA GLY A 133 -11.51 -22.91 1.76
C GLY A 133 -10.94 -22.90 0.35
N GLY A 134 -11.81 -23.09 -0.66
CA GLY A 134 -11.43 -23.02 -2.08
C GLY A 134 -11.32 -21.59 -2.65
N ILE A 135 -11.58 -20.53 -1.86
CA ILE A 135 -11.54 -19.15 -2.32
C ILE A 135 -10.13 -18.60 -2.17
N VAL A 136 -9.60 -17.96 -3.23
CA VAL A 136 -8.36 -17.18 -3.22
C VAL A 136 -8.63 -15.81 -3.83
N LEU A 137 -8.35 -14.75 -3.08
CA LEU A 137 -8.52 -13.37 -3.52
C LEU A 137 -7.15 -12.67 -3.52
N HIS A 138 -6.78 -12.14 -4.67
CA HIS A 138 -5.60 -11.30 -4.88
C HIS A 138 -6.04 -9.83 -4.89
N PRO A 139 -5.85 -9.08 -3.78
CA PRO A 139 -6.40 -7.73 -3.66
C PRO A 139 -5.82 -6.77 -4.70
N GLU A 140 -4.51 -6.79 -4.92
CA GLU A 140 -3.82 -5.89 -5.85
C GLU A 140 -4.23 -6.11 -7.31
N GLU A 141 -4.35 -7.38 -7.71
CA GLU A 141 -4.71 -7.75 -9.08
C GLU A 141 -6.22 -7.70 -9.33
N ARG A 142 -7.01 -7.57 -8.24
CA ARG A 142 -8.47 -7.69 -8.22
C ARG A 142 -8.96 -8.99 -8.86
N ILE A 143 -8.21 -10.07 -8.64
CA ILE A 143 -8.52 -11.42 -9.13
C ILE A 143 -9.08 -12.26 -7.99
N VAL A 144 -10.15 -12.98 -8.28
CA VAL A 144 -10.73 -13.99 -7.39
C VAL A 144 -10.76 -15.32 -8.12
N THR A 145 -10.34 -16.37 -7.45
CA THR A 145 -10.53 -17.74 -7.91
C THR A 145 -11.28 -18.57 -6.86
N VAL A 146 -12.11 -19.47 -7.33
CA VAL A 146 -12.82 -20.47 -6.51
C VAL A 146 -12.47 -21.83 -7.07
N GLU A 147 -11.92 -22.73 -6.25
CA GLU A 147 -11.42 -24.03 -6.67
C GLU A 147 -10.47 -23.93 -7.88
N GLY A 148 -9.62 -22.91 -7.91
CA GLY A 148 -8.67 -22.64 -8.99
C GLY A 148 -9.27 -21.99 -10.25
N GLN A 149 -10.59 -21.85 -10.35
CA GLN A 149 -11.25 -21.20 -11.49
C GLN A 149 -11.51 -19.73 -11.23
N ARG A 150 -11.20 -18.87 -12.21
CA ARG A 150 -11.39 -17.41 -12.10
C ARG A 150 -12.88 -17.06 -12.08
N VAL A 151 -13.27 -16.23 -11.11
CA VAL A 151 -14.63 -15.73 -10.94
C VAL A 151 -14.65 -14.20 -11.15
N THR A 152 -15.60 -13.73 -11.97
CA THR A 152 -15.75 -12.28 -12.22
C THR A 152 -16.76 -11.71 -11.24
N LEU A 153 -16.27 -10.84 -10.36
CA LEU A 153 -17.08 -10.09 -9.39
C LEU A 153 -17.23 -8.63 -9.82
N THR A 154 -18.37 -8.03 -9.47
CA THR A 154 -18.52 -6.57 -9.54
C THR A 154 -17.68 -5.90 -8.45
N TYR A 155 -17.46 -4.58 -8.53
CA TYR A 155 -16.70 -3.84 -7.53
C TYR A 155 -17.21 -4.09 -6.10
N LYS A 156 -18.52 -3.97 -5.89
CA LYS A 156 -19.14 -4.14 -4.56
C LYS A 156 -19.08 -5.57 -4.04
N GLU A 157 -19.25 -6.56 -4.90
CA GLU A 157 -19.09 -7.97 -4.55
C GLU A 157 -17.66 -8.30 -4.16
N PHE A 158 -16.68 -7.74 -4.87
CA PHE A 158 -15.26 -7.92 -4.56
C PHE A 158 -14.91 -7.32 -3.18
N GLU A 159 -15.35 -6.09 -2.90
CA GLU A 159 -15.08 -5.44 -1.61
C GLU A 159 -15.77 -6.15 -0.44
N LEU A 160 -17.01 -6.65 -0.63
CA LEU A 160 -17.68 -7.48 0.37
C LEU A 160 -16.90 -8.76 0.65
N LEU A 161 -16.44 -9.47 -0.39
CA LEU A 161 -15.65 -10.68 -0.22
C LEU A 161 -14.31 -10.40 0.46
N ARG A 162 -13.62 -9.31 0.08
CA ARG A 162 -12.38 -8.86 0.69
C ARG A 162 -12.57 -8.59 2.19
N LEU A 163 -13.60 -7.86 2.55
CA LEU A 163 -13.93 -7.57 3.95
C LEU A 163 -14.15 -8.85 4.76
N PHE A 164 -14.93 -9.79 4.23
CA PHE A 164 -15.18 -11.06 4.90
C PHE A 164 -13.93 -11.91 5.05
N LEU A 165 -13.10 -12.00 4.00
CA LEU A 165 -11.85 -12.77 4.04
C LEU A 165 -10.80 -12.17 4.97
N SER A 166 -10.82 -10.85 5.15
CA SER A 166 -9.93 -10.16 6.10
C SER A 166 -10.36 -10.36 7.57
N HIS A 167 -11.64 -10.74 7.80
CA HIS A 167 -12.22 -10.87 9.14
C HIS A 167 -13.05 -12.17 9.26
N PRO A 168 -12.42 -13.34 9.09
CA PRO A 168 -13.14 -14.61 9.16
C PRO A 168 -13.76 -14.82 10.55
N GLY A 169 -14.99 -15.32 10.58
CA GLY A 169 -15.76 -15.58 11.80
C GLY A 169 -16.44 -14.34 12.42
N ILE A 170 -16.09 -13.13 12.00
CA ILE A 170 -16.71 -11.90 12.49
C ILE A 170 -18.06 -11.67 11.79
N ALA A 171 -19.12 -11.42 12.58
CA ALA A 171 -20.41 -11.05 12.06
C ALA A 171 -20.51 -9.53 11.89
N PHE A 172 -20.81 -9.08 10.68
CA PHE A 172 -21.07 -7.69 10.36
C PHE A 172 -22.57 -7.43 10.26
N THR A 173 -23.03 -6.31 10.82
CA THR A 173 -24.41 -5.86 10.60
C THR A 173 -24.59 -5.35 9.16
N ARG A 174 -25.84 -5.28 8.69
CA ARG A 174 -26.12 -4.71 7.37
C ARG A 174 -25.68 -3.27 7.25
N ASP A 175 -25.84 -2.49 8.32
CA ASP A 175 -25.43 -1.09 8.36
C ASP A 175 -23.91 -0.94 8.31
N GLN A 176 -23.17 -1.80 9.04
CA GLN A 176 -21.71 -1.83 8.96
C GLN A 176 -21.23 -2.17 7.55
N LEU A 177 -21.78 -3.23 6.93
CA LEU A 177 -21.44 -3.60 5.54
C LEU A 177 -21.79 -2.48 4.56
N PHE A 178 -22.93 -1.83 4.74
CA PHE A 178 -23.35 -0.74 3.89
C PHE A 178 -22.41 0.46 4.01
N ASN A 179 -22.12 0.92 5.23
CA ASN A 179 -21.24 2.06 5.47
C ASN A 179 -19.83 1.81 4.99
N GLU A 180 -19.28 0.62 5.23
CA GLU A 180 -17.92 0.24 4.82
C GLU A 180 -17.76 0.20 3.29
N ILE A 181 -18.77 -0.35 2.59
CA ILE A 181 -18.65 -0.63 1.15
C ILE A 181 -19.22 0.51 0.28
N TRP A 182 -20.28 1.19 0.74
CA TRP A 182 -20.94 2.27 -0.02
C TRP A 182 -20.57 3.68 0.47
N GLY A 183 -20.09 3.81 1.70
CA GLY A 183 -19.78 5.09 2.35
C GLY A 183 -20.99 5.70 3.06
N MET A 184 -20.72 6.58 4.04
CA MET A 184 -21.78 7.21 4.86
C MET A 184 -22.64 8.22 4.10
N ASP A 185 -22.17 8.75 2.98
CA ASP A 185 -22.88 9.76 2.18
C ASP A 185 -23.84 9.15 1.12
N TYR A 186 -23.93 7.83 1.03
CA TYR A 186 -24.77 7.18 0.03
C TYR A 186 -26.21 7.03 0.55
N CYS A 187 -27.17 7.69 -0.10
CA CYS A 187 -28.60 7.69 0.24
C CYS A 187 -29.38 6.42 -0.17
N GLY A 188 -28.75 5.25 -0.15
CA GLY A 188 -29.40 3.98 -0.50
C GLY A 188 -29.94 3.22 0.72
N GLU A 189 -30.79 2.22 0.47
CA GLU A 189 -31.30 1.34 1.53
C GLU A 189 -30.32 0.19 1.81
N THR A 190 -30.20 -0.21 3.09
CA THR A 190 -29.35 -1.34 3.53
C THR A 190 -29.77 -2.70 2.92
N ARG A 191 -30.99 -2.80 2.38
CA ARG A 191 -31.46 -3.95 1.58
C ARG A 191 -30.61 -4.21 0.33
N THR A 192 -29.88 -3.21 -0.17
CA THR A 192 -28.94 -3.35 -1.26
C THR A 192 -27.85 -4.37 -0.94
N VAL A 193 -27.44 -4.47 0.33
CA VAL A 193 -26.45 -5.47 0.82
C VAL A 193 -26.95 -6.89 0.55
N ASP A 194 -28.22 -7.18 0.88
CA ASP A 194 -28.78 -8.53 0.76
C ASP A 194 -28.75 -9.03 -0.71
N MET A 195 -29.01 -8.13 -1.67
CA MET A 195 -28.91 -8.46 -3.10
C MET A 195 -27.48 -8.81 -3.51
N HIS A 196 -26.49 -8.01 -3.08
CA HIS A 196 -25.09 -8.26 -3.41
C HIS A 196 -24.57 -9.53 -2.74
N ILE A 197 -24.98 -9.81 -1.52
CA ILE A 197 -24.66 -11.08 -0.84
C ILE A 197 -25.26 -12.27 -1.60
N ARG A 198 -26.50 -12.16 -2.08
CA ARG A 198 -27.13 -13.24 -2.87
C ARG A 198 -26.36 -13.52 -4.16
N THR A 199 -26.03 -12.48 -4.92
CA THR A 199 -25.30 -12.63 -6.19
C THR A 199 -23.85 -13.08 -5.94
N LEU A 200 -23.21 -12.60 -4.90
CA LEU A 200 -21.89 -13.05 -4.49
C LEU A 200 -21.89 -14.56 -4.17
N ARG A 201 -22.82 -15.04 -3.35
CA ARG A 201 -22.96 -16.47 -3.05
C ARG A 201 -23.13 -17.31 -4.32
N GLN A 202 -23.95 -16.86 -5.27
CA GLN A 202 -24.15 -17.56 -6.53
C GLN A 202 -22.86 -17.65 -7.34
N LYS A 203 -22.07 -16.56 -7.42
CA LYS A 203 -20.81 -16.52 -8.15
C LYS A 203 -19.70 -17.35 -7.49
N LEU A 204 -19.71 -17.47 -6.17
CA LEU A 204 -18.78 -18.31 -5.41
C LEU A 204 -19.12 -19.82 -5.49
N GLY A 205 -20.25 -20.19 -6.07
CA GLY A 205 -20.63 -21.60 -6.30
C GLY A 205 -20.59 -22.44 -5.03
N SER A 206 -19.78 -23.50 -5.01
CA SER A 206 -19.60 -24.39 -3.85
C SER A 206 -19.19 -23.66 -2.57
N CYS A 207 -18.37 -22.60 -2.70
CA CYS A 207 -17.91 -21.82 -1.56
C CYS A 207 -18.92 -20.74 -1.10
N GLY A 208 -20.01 -20.53 -1.82
CA GLY A 208 -21.02 -19.51 -1.48
C GLY A 208 -21.68 -19.72 -0.12
N SER A 209 -21.81 -20.97 0.33
CA SER A 209 -22.35 -21.34 1.64
C SER A 209 -21.47 -20.88 2.83
N MET A 210 -20.19 -20.57 2.57
CA MET A 210 -19.28 -20.04 3.60
C MET A 210 -19.72 -18.65 4.09
N ILE A 211 -20.40 -17.87 3.27
CA ILE A 211 -21.01 -16.60 3.70
C ILE A 211 -22.35 -16.94 4.38
N GLN A 212 -22.38 -16.94 5.69
CA GLN A 212 -23.56 -17.28 6.47
C GLN A 212 -24.40 -16.07 6.85
N THR A 213 -25.72 -16.30 6.97
CA THR A 213 -26.64 -15.29 7.52
C THR A 213 -26.74 -15.45 9.02
N VAL A 214 -26.38 -14.41 9.75
CA VAL A 214 -26.58 -14.32 11.20
C VAL A 214 -27.94 -13.66 11.44
N ARG A 215 -28.92 -14.43 11.93
CA ARG A 215 -30.30 -13.93 12.12
C ARG A 215 -30.32 -12.67 12.98
N ASN A 216 -31.10 -11.70 12.59
CA ASN A 216 -31.25 -10.38 13.25
C ASN A 216 -29.98 -9.53 13.35
N VAL A 217 -28.84 -9.96 12.75
CA VAL A 217 -27.59 -9.22 12.72
C VAL A 217 -27.21 -8.87 11.29
N GLY A 218 -26.81 -9.85 10.48
CA GLY A 218 -26.31 -9.62 9.14
C GLY A 218 -25.59 -10.84 8.58
N TYR A 219 -24.30 -10.74 8.29
CA TYR A 219 -23.53 -11.77 7.58
C TYR A 219 -22.14 -11.97 8.17
N ARG A 220 -21.60 -13.17 8.05
CA ARG A 220 -20.21 -13.52 8.36
C ARG A 220 -19.67 -14.55 7.37
N LEU A 221 -18.36 -14.59 7.22
CA LEU A 221 -17.67 -15.70 6.56
C LEU A 221 -17.28 -16.75 7.60
N GLU A 222 -17.70 -17.98 7.41
CA GLU A 222 -17.32 -19.10 8.25
C GLU A 222 -16.38 -20.02 7.44
N VAL A 223 -15.15 -20.16 7.93
CA VAL A 223 -14.19 -21.10 7.37
C VAL A 223 -14.47 -22.42 8.04
N GLY A 224 -14.96 -23.39 7.30
CA GLY A 224 -15.24 -24.73 7.83
C GLY A 224 -14.04 -25.31 8.57
N ALA A 225 -14.28 -25.98 9.68
CA ALA A 225 -13.27 -26.71 10.43
C ALA A 225 -12.71 -27.88 9.61
#